data_a26f62d7dbae5d443ee8b4842d00610e
#
_entry.id   a26f62d7dbae5d443ee8b4842d00610e
#
_cell.length_a   1.000
_cell.length_b   1.000
_cell.length_c   1.000
_cell.angle_alpha   90.00
_cell.angle_beta   90.00
_cell.angle_gamma   90.00
#
_symmetry.space_group_name_H-M   'P 1'
#
loop_
_entity.id
_entity.type
_entity.pdbx_description
1 polymer ?
#
loop_
_entity_poly.entity_id
_entity_poly.type
_entity_poly.pdbx_seq_one_letter_code
_entity_poly.pdbx_strand_id
1 'polypeptide(L)'
;MRLLLALAAVVASPPDVQKLTLTPAQVGPNYVLVQRTDGHGVTNTVTLNVCGAASTYPSESRRLTRIQVDYLKQKSTLGLSNEVVTYRPGGAAQAMREVLQHVATCPKKAIVTDRSLPPLKYTLTRVTGPKLLKGYIALRIRVTGNVQGKKVDQTSYAIYQRKGDVLSGTYSFGPNTSAQLRFALHAAQESALNLRLGRAAGGGPTA
;
A
#
# COMPACT_ATOMS: atom_id res chain seq x y z
N MET A 1 -32.08 9.52 43.57
CA MET A 1 -31.97 10.16 42.24
C MET A 1 -30.57 9.86 41.70
N ARG A 2 -30.41 8.88 40.78
CA ARG A 2 -29.10 8.54 40.18
C ARG A 2 -29.00 9.28 38.86
N LEU A 3 -28.03 10.22 38.78
CA LEU A 3 -27.67 10.91 37.54
C LEU A 3 -26.89 9.94 36.66
N LEU A 4 -27.49 9.50 35.57
CA LEU A 4 -26.78 8.80 34.49
C LEU A 4 -26.07 9.84 33.63
N LEU A 5 -24.76 9.97 33.80
CA LEU A 5 -23.92 10.68 32.85
C LEU A 5 -23.81 9.86 31.56
N ALA A 6 -24.49 10.28 30.52
CA ALA A 6 -24.30 9.75 29.19
C ALA A 6 -22.97 10.30 28.67
N LEU A 7 -21.93 9.43 28.58
CA LEU A 7 -20.72 9.75 27.83
C LEU A 7 -21.08 9.77 26.34
N ALA A 8 -21.16 10.95 25.75
CA ALA A 8 -21.20 11.12 24.31
C ALA A 8 -19.83 10.70 23.73
N ALA A 9 -19.78 9.58 23.06
CA ALA A 9 -18.61 9.18 22.29
C ALA A 9 -18.42 10.19 21.15
N VAL A 10 -17.40 11.00 21.21
CA VAL A 10 -16.98 11.88 20.10
C VAL A 10 -16.51 10.97 18.97
N VAL A 11 -17.36 10.77 17.98
CA VAL A 11 -16.99 10.09 16.73
C VAL A 11 -16.10 11.06 15.97
N ALA A 12 -14.78 10.83 16.04
CA ALA A 12 -13.81 11.59 15.23
C ALA A 12 -14.16 11.41 13.74
N SER A 13 -14.26 12.52 13.01
CA SER A 13 -14.45 12.50 11.57
C SER A 13 -13.35 11.66 10.91
N PRO A 14 -13.68 10.84 9.91
CA PRO A 14 -12.66 10.08 9.20
C PRO A 14 -11.64 11.03 8.58
N PRO A 15 -10.34 10.68 8.58
CA PRO A 15 -9.32 11.52 7.99
C PRO A 15 -9.63 11.74 6.51
N ASP A 16 -9.35 12.96 6.02
CA ASP A 16 -9.44 13.27 4.60
C ASP A 16 -8.38 12.43 3.85
N VAL A 17 -8.82 11.31 3.31
CA VAL A 17 -7.96 10.30 2.69
C VAL A 17 -7.18 10.86 1.50
N GLN A 18 -7.73 11.89 0.85
CA GLN A 18 -7.06 12.55 -0.28
C GLN A 18 -5.76 13.23 0.16
N LYS A 19 -5.74 13.85 1.32
CA LYS A 19 -4.55 14.49 1.89
C LYS A 19 -3.47 13.50 2.34
N LEU A 20 -3.82 12.23 2.45
CA LEU A 20 -2.89 11.17 2.85
C LEU A 20 -2.15 10.53 1.66
N THR A 21 -2.64 10.74 0.43
CA THR A 21 -1.95 10.27 -0.77
C THR A 21 -0.73 11.13 -1.08
N LEU A 22 0.25 10.53 -1.75
CA LEU A 22 1.41 11.26 -2.24
C LEU A 22 1.01 12.30 -3.29
N THR A 23 1.66 13.45 -3.26
CA THR A 23 1.56 14.50 -4.26
C THR A 23 2.71 14.40 -5.28
N PRO A 24 2.61 14.99 -6.49
CA PRO A 24 3.73 15.04 -7.43
C PRO A 24 5.02 15.62 -6.84
N ALA A 25 4.90 16.64 -5.98
CA ALA A 25 6.06 17.25 -5.31
C ALA A 25 6.79 16.28 -4.38
N GLN A 26 6.04 15.42 -3.67
CA GLN A 26 6.60 14.41 -2.77
C GLN A 26 7.20 13.23 -3.53
N VAL A 27 6.68 12.89 -4.72
CA VAL A 27 7.22 11.82 -5.55
C VAL A 27 8.55 12.27 -6.21
N GLY A 28 8.65 13.53 -6.56
CA GLY A 28 9.89 14.12 -7.07
C GLY A 28 9.78 14.65 -8.51
N PRO A 29 10.83 15.32 -9.00
CA PRO A 29 10.85 15.91 -10.32
C PRO A 29 10.73 14.85 -11.41
N ASN A 30 10.12 15.22 -12.52
CA ASN A 30 9.92 14.39 -13.70
C ASN A 30 8.97 13.19 -13.52
N TYR A 31 8.19 13.15 -12.44
CA TYR A 31 7.09 12.22 -12.29
C TYR A 31 5.77 12.92 -12.62
N VAL A 32 4.96 12.26 -13.40
CA VAL A 32 3.61 12.74 -13.76
C VAL A 32 2.57 11.80 -13.17
N LEU A 33 1.50 12.38 -12.65
CA LEU A 33 0.31 11.63 -12.24
C LEU A 33 -0.36 11.10 -13.50
N VAL A 34 -0.45 9.79 -13.63
CA VAL A 34 -1.06 9.14 -14.80
C VAL A 34 -2.45 8.58 -14.51
N GLN A 35 -2.72 8.25 -13.26
CA GLN A 35 -4.00 7.74 -12.84
C GLN A 35 -4.29 8.09 -11.38
N ARG A 36 -5.56 8.38 -11.12
CA ARG A 36 -6.13 8.45 -9.79
C ARG A 36 -7.42 7.66 -9.78
N THR A 37 -7.56 6.77 -8.81
CA THR A 37 -8.75 5.96 -8.62
C THR A 37 -9.28 6.20 -7.21
N ASP A 38 -10.49 6.74 -7.13
CA ASP A 38 -11.14 7.14 -5.88
C ASP A 38 -12.41 6.32 -5.62
N GLY A 39 -12.75 6.16 -4.35
CA GLY A 39 -14.12 5.90 -3.91
C GLY A 39 -14.38 4.53 -3.29
N HIS A 40 -15.64 4.38 -2.84
CA HIS A 40 -16.17 3.12 -2.29
C HIS A 40 -16.33 2.04 -3.36
N GLY A 41 -16.49 2.46 -4.62
CA GLY A 41 -16.67 1.59 -5.78
C GLY A 41 -15.38 1.13 -6.44
N VAL A 42 -14.22 1.24 -5.77
CA VAL A 42 -13.02 0.58 -6.28
C VAL A 42 -13.28 -0.92 -6.23
N THR A 43 -13.66 -1.46 -7.39
CA THR A 43 -14.04 -2.86 -7.56
C THR A 43 -12.89 -3.83 -7.32
N ASN A 44 -11.66 -3.32 -7.34
CA ASN A 44 -10.47 -4.10 -7.10
C ASN A 44 -10.14 -4.13 -5.61
N THR A 45 -9.67 -5.28 -5.15
CA THR A 45 -9.17 -5.47 -3.80
C THR A 45 -7.95 -4.60 -3.52
N VAL A 46 -7.75 -4.25 -2.25
CA VAL A 46 -6.50 -3.62 -1.80
C VAL A 46 -5.32 -4.51 -2.20
N THR A 47 -4.21 -3.90 -2.61
CA THR A 47 -3.03 -4.62 -3.11
C THR A 47 -2.28 -5.30 -1.95
N LEU A 48 -2.88 -6.31 -1.35
CA LEU A 48 -2.29 -7.12 -0.27
C LEU A 48 -1.65 -8.41 -0.79
N ASN A 49 -2.06 -8.83 -1.99
CA ASN A 49 -1.59 -10.06 -2.61
C ASN A 49 -0.27 -9.84 -3.35
N VAL A 50 0.84 -10.00 -2.65
CA VAL A 50 2.18 -9.76 -3.18
C VAL A 50 2.74 -10.91 -4.02
N CYS A 51 2.09 -12.07 -4.06
CA CYS A 51 2.52 -13.23 -4.84
C CYS A 51 1.39 -13.98 -5.55
N GLY A 52 0.24 -13.36 -5.71
CA GLY A 52 -0.85 -13.90 -6.51
C GLY A 52 -1.56 -15.14 -5.94
N ALA A 53 -1.24 -15.57 -4.73
CA ALA A 53 -1.71 -16.85 -4.18
C ALA A 53 -3.02 -16.76 -3.38
N ALA A 54 -3.44 -15.57 -2.99
CA ALA A 54 -4.61 -15.40 -2.14
C ALA A 54 -5.86 -15.06 -2.95
N SER A 55 -6.96 -15.65 -2.55
CA SER A 55 -8.27 -15.43 -3.15
C SER A 55 -9.20 -14.55 -2.30
N THR A 56 -8.93 -14.40 -1.02
CA THR A 56 -9.80 -13.67 -0.08
C THR A 56 -8.99 -12.88 0.94
N TYR A 57 -9.56 -11.73 1.31
CA TYR A 57 -9.01 -10.81 2.31
C TYR A 57 -10.12 -10.41 3.26
N PRO A 58 -10.21 -11.02 4.45
CA PRO A 58 -11.21 -10.65 5.45
C PRO A 58 -11.21 -9.16 5.81
N SER A 59 -10.06 -8.47 5.70
CA SER A 59 -9.98 -7.02 5.90
C SER A 59 -10.81 -6.22 4.89
N GLU A 60 -11.09 -6.74 3.69
CA GLU A 60 -11.89 -6.06 2.67
C GLU A 60 -13.32 -5.78 3.15
N SER A 61 -13.92 -6.64 3.96
CA SER A 61 -15.24 -6.41 4.54
C SER A 61 -15.27 -5.25 5.56
N ARG A 62 -14.10 -4.81 6.00
CA ARG A 62 -13.90 -3.71 6.95
C ARG A 62 -13.44 -2.41 6.29
N ARG A 63 -13.19 -2.42 4.99
CA ARG A 63 -12.78 -1.24 4.21
C ARG A 63 -13.89 -0.20 4.17
N LEU A 64 -13.53 1.06 4.40
CA LEU A 64 -14.42 2.21 4.27
C LEU A 64 -14.15 2.99 2.98
N THR A 65 -12.89 3.35 2.75
CA THR A 65 -12.48 4.09 1.53
C THR A 65 -11.16 3.56 1.02
N ARG A 66 -10.92 3.77 -0.26
CA ARG A 66 -9.63 3.48 -0.92
C ARG A 66 -9.34 4.53 -1.97
N ILE A 67 -8.16 5.08 -1.95
CA ILE A 67 -7.64 5.96 -3.00
C ILE A 67 -6.30 5.40 -3.46
N GLN A 68 -6.10 5.36 -4.76
CA GLN A 68 -4.83 5.00 -5.38
C GLN A 68 -4.43 6.09 -6.35
N VAL A 69 -3.16 6.49 -6.30
CA VAL A 69 -2.53 7.43 -7.23
C VAL A 69 -1.32 6.76 -7.85
N ASP A 70 -1.22 6.87 -9.17
CA ASP A 70 -0.16 6.24 -9.95
C ASP A 70 0.66 7.30 -10.67
N TYR A 71 1.98 7.18 -10.56
CA TYR A 71 2.96 8.08 -11.14
C TYR A 71 3.90 7.34 -12.07
N LEU A 72 4.24 7.96 -13.20
CA LEU A 72 5.28 7.49 -14.09
C LEU A 72 6.37 8.55 -14.22
N LYS A 73 7.62 8.10 -14.24
CA LYS A 73 8.74 8.94 -14.55
C LYS A 73 8.79 9.18 -16.06
N GLN A 74 8.89 10.46 -16.46
CA GLN A 74 8.98 10.83 -17.88
C GLN A 74 10.16 10.13 -18.56
N LYS A 75 9.93 9.65 -19.76
CA LYS A 75 10.93 8.93 -20.58
C LYS A 75 11.55 7.70 -19.88
N SER A 76 10.79 7.03 -19.00
CA SER A 76 11.24 5.87 -18.26
C SER A 76 10.07 4.90 -18.01
N THR A 77 10.38 3.65 -17.71
CA THR A 77 9.41 2.65 -17.22
C THR A 77 9.34 2.61 -15.70
N LEU A 78 10.05 3.50 -15.00
CA LEU A 78 9.99 3.58 -13.55
C LEU A 78 8.69 4.24 -13.12
N GLY A 79 7.91 3.53 -12.34
CA GLY A 79 6.63 3.99 -11.81
C GLY A 79 6.48 3.75 -10.32
N LEU A 80 5.50 4.42 -9.79
CA LEU A 80 5.08 4.36 -8.41
C LEU A 80 3.56 4.34 -8.32
N SER A 81 3.04 3.46 -7.49
CA SER A 81 1.66 3.50 -7.02
C SER A 81 1.64 3.78 -5.53
N ASN A 82 0.80 4.69 -5.07
CA ASN A 82 0.51 4.89 -3.66
C ASN A 82 -0.98 4.68 -3.40
N GLU A 83 -1.27 3.75 -2.54
CA GLU A 83 -2.61 3.36 -2.14
C GLU A 83 -2.83 3.74 -0.68
N VAL A 84 -3.93 4.44 -0.37
CA VAL A 84 -4.34 4.78 0.99
C VAL A 84 -5.75 4.23 1.22
N VAL A 85 -5.89 3.47 2.29
CA VAL A 85 -7.12 2.76 2.64
C VAL A 85 -7.52 3.07 4.08
N THR A 86 -8.76 3.43 4.30
CA THR A 86 -9.33 3.51 5.65
C THR A 86 -10.20 2.30 5.93
N TYR A 87 -10.17 1.86 7.16
CA TYR A 87 -10.90 0.70 7.64
C TYR A 87 -11.74 1.04 8.86
N ARG A 88 -12.74 0.22 9.13
CA ARG A 88 -13.39 0.14 10.45
C ARG A 88 -12.36 -0.29 11.51
N PRO A 89 -12.60 -0.01 12.79
CA PRO A 89 -11.65 -0.29 13.87
C PRO A 89 -11.02 -1.69 13.79
N GLY A 90 -9.68 -1.73 13.78
CA GLY A 90 -8.88 -2.97 13.69
C GLY A 90 -8.69 -3.53 12.27
N GLY A 91 -9.34 -2.96 11.23
CA GLY A 91 -9.24 -3.47 9.86
C GLY A 91 -7.86 -3.30 9.25
N ALA A 92 -7.21 -2.14 9.45
CA ALA A 92 -5.85 -1.93 8.95
C ALA A 92 -4.82 -2.87 9.63
N ALA A 93 -5.01 -3.16 10.92
CA ALA A 93 -4.17 -4.13 11.60
C ALA A 93 -4.37 -5.55 11.05
N GLN A 94 -5.61 -5.89 10.68
CA GLN A 94 -5.92 -7.15 10.02
C GLN A 94 -5.29 -7.24 8.65
N ALA A 95 -5.39 -6.19 7.81
CA ALA A 95 -4.75 -6.13 6.50
C ALA A 95 -3.23 -6.34 6.59
N MET A 96 -2.55 -5.73 7.58
CA MET A 96 -1.12 -5.96 7.82
C MET A 96 -0.81 -7.42 8.18
N ARG A 97 -1.66 -8.10 8.96
CA ARG A 97 -1.49 -9.54 9.25
C ARG A 97 -1.68 -10.40 8.00
N GLU A 98 -2.63 -10.05 7.15
CA GLU A 98 -2.89 -10.72 5.88
C GLU A 98 -1.67 -10.62 4.95
N VAL A 99 -1.04 -9.45 4.82
CA VAL A 99 0.23 -9.31 4.07
C VAL A 99 1.31 -10.24 4.65
N LEU A 100 1.49 -10.27 5.98
CA LEU A 100 2.48 -11.17 6.60
C LEU A 100 2.18 -12.64 6.36
N GLN A 101 0.92 -13.04 6.42
CA GLN A 101 0.48 -14.39 6.12
C GLN A 101 0.78 -14.76 4.67
N HIS A 102 0.48 -13.87 3.71
CA HIS A 102 0.77 -14.11 2.30
C HIS A 102 2.27 -14.21 2.03
N VAL A 103 3.08 -13.40 2.70
CA VAL A 103 4.54 -13.53 2.62
C VAL A 103 5.00 -14.90 3.11
N ALA A 104 4.43 -15.40 4.20
CA ALA A 104 4.79 -16.69 4.77
C ALA A 104 4.32 -17.88 3.91
N THR A 105 3.19 -17.75 3.25
CA THR A 105 2.55 -18.81 2.45
C THR A 105 2.79 -18.68 0.95
N CYS A 106 3.58 -17.70 0.52
CA CYS A 106 3.87 -17.49 -0.89
C CYS A 106 4.45 -18.76 -1.55
N PRO A 107 3.87 -19.24 -2.66
CA PRO A 107 4.30 -20.47 -3.31
C PRO A 107 5.77 -20.42 -3.76
N LYS A 108 6.52 -21.44 -3.45
CA LYS A 108 7.93 -21.59 -3.87
C LYS A 108 8.07 -22.00 -5.34
N LYS A 109 6.99 -22.53 -5.93
CA LYS A 109 6.90 -22.92 -7.34
C LYS A 109 6.25 -21.80 -8.16
N ALA A 110 6.43 -21.84 -9.47
CA ALA A 110 5.69 -20.96 -10.38
C ALA A 110 4.18 -21.26 -10.32
N ILE A 111 3.38 -20.22 -10.31
CA ILE A 111 1.91 -20.28 -10.23
C ILE A 111 1.27 -19.44 -11.34
N VAL A 112 0.07 -19.81 -11.73
CA VAL A 112 -0.78 -19.01 -12.61
C VAL A 112 -1.53 -18.00 -11.74
N THR A 113 -1.17 -16.72 -11.87
CA THR A 113 -1.84 -15.61 -11.16
C THR A 113 -2.92 -14.95 -12.00
N ASP A 114 -2.79 -15.07 -13.32
CA ASP A 114 -3.73 -14.59 -14.32
C ASP A 114 -3.83 -15.67 -15.42
N ARG A 115 -5.05 -16.00 -15.83
CA ARG A 115 -5.30 -17.04 -16.87
C ARG A 115 -4.70 -16.67 -18.24
N SER A 116 -4.46 -15.39 -18.49
CA SER A 116 -3.81 -14.90 -19.72
C SER A 116 -2.29 -15.01 -19.68
N LEU A 117 -1.71 -15.30 -18.52
CA LEU A 117 -0.27 -15.39 -18.32
C LEU A 117 0.18 -16.81 -18.00
N PRO A 118 1.36 -17.22 -18.45
CA PRO A 118 1.96 -18.49 -18.04
C PRO A 118 2.31 -18.44 -16.55
N PRO A 119 2.64 -19.61 -15.95
CA PRO A 119 3.06 -19.67 -14.56
C PRO A 119 4.30 -18.79 -14.30
N LEU A 120 4.23 -17.93 -13.29
CA LEU A 120 5.30 -17.04 -12.85
C LEU A 120 5.76 -17.43 -11.44
N LYS A 121 7.06 -17.32 -11.19
CA LYS A 121 7.66 -17.57 -9.87
C LYS A 121 7.89 -16.24 -9.15
N TYR A 122 7.38 -16.15 -7.94
CA TYR A 122 7.55 -15.00 -7.05
C TYR A 122 8.60 -15.32 -5.99
N THR A 123 9.50 -14.40 -5.74
CA THR A 123 10.47 -14.46 -4.65
C THR A 123 10.37 -13.19 -3.83
N LEU A 124 10.03 -13.35 -2.56
CA LEU A 124 9.84 -12.25 -1.62
C LEU A 124 11.04 -12.16 -0.69
N THR A 125 11.60 -10.97 -0.56
CA THR A 125 12.70 -10.68 0.39
C THR A 125 12.34 -9.44 1.20
N ARG A 126 12.48 -9.50 2.51
CA ARG A 126 12.30 -8.32 3.36
C ARG A 126 13.43 -7.33 3.11
N VAL A 127 13.07 -6.04 3.08
CA VAL A 127 13.99 -4.92 3.05
C VAL A 127 13.75 -4.02 4.26
N THR A 128 14.76 -3.26 4.64
CA THR A 128 14.68 -2.30 5.74
C THR A 128 14.79 -0.88 5.21
N GLY A 129 14.15 0.06 5.87
CA GLY A 129 14.20 1.47 5.51
C GLY A 129 14.13 2.36 6.75
N PRO A 130 14.90 3.46 6.78
CA PRO A 130 14.84 4.43 7.86
C PRO A 130 13.55 5.27 7.80
N LYS A 131 13.17 5.85 8.93
CA LYS A 131 12.06 6.83 9.05
C LYS A 131 10.67 6.32 8.67
N LEU A 132 10.48 5.00 8.55
CA LEU A 132 9.17 4.38 8.35
C LEU A 132 8.39 4.31 9.67
N LEU A 133 7.09 4.03 9.62
CA LEU A 133 6.27 3.83 10.81
C LEU A 133 6.60 2.50 11.48
N LYS A 134 6.52 2.46 12.82
CA LYS A 134 6.75 1.21 13.57
C LYS A 134 5.80 0.10 13.06
N GLY A 135 6.35 -1.09 12.83
CA GLY A 135 5.61 -2.25 12.35
C GLY A 135 5.32 -2.23 10.84
N TYR A 136 6.04 -1.43 10.06
CA TYR A 136 5.98 -1.49 8.60
C TYR A 136 6.38 -2.86 8.05
N ILE A 137 5.90 -3.17 6.85
CA ILE A 137 6.32 -4.33 6.07
C ILE A 137 6.89 -3.79 4.76
N ALA A 138 8.17 -4.04 4.50
CA ALA A 138 8.79 -3.68 3.23
C ALA A 138 9.36 -4.92 2.55
N LEU A 139 9.01 -5.09 1.28
CA LEU A 139 9.29 -6.28 0.49
C LEU A 139 9.93 -5.89 -0.84
N ARG A 140 10.95 -6.63 -1.21
CA ARG A 140 11.39 -6.78 -2.59
C ARG A 140 10.68 -8.00 -3.18
N ILE A 141 10.02 -7.81 -4.30
CA ILE A 141 9.27 -8.83 -5.02
C ILE A 141 9.99 -9.05 -6.35
N ARG A 142 10.58 -10.24 -6.55
CA ARG A 142 11.16 -10.63 -7.83
C ARG A 142 10.23 -11.62 -8.51
N VAL A 143 9.86 -11.33 -9.75
CA VAL A 143 8.99 -12.17 -10.59
C VAL A 143 9.83 -12.70 -11.74
N THR A 144 9.88 -14.04 -11.88
CA THR A 144 10.61 -14.70 -12.96
C THR A 144 9.74 -15.70 -13.70
N GLY A 145 9.99 -15.87 -14.98
CA GLY A 145 9.24 -16.81 -15.82
C GLY A 145 9.55 -16.61 -17.31
N ASN A 146 8.67 -17.15 -18.14
CA ASN A 146 8.72 -16.98 -19.60
C ASN A 146 7.32 -16.57 -20.06
N VAL A 147 7.20 -15.45 -20.73
CA VAL A 147 5.93 -14.95 -21.29
C VAL A 147 6.11 -14.80 -22.80
N GLN A 148 5.35 -15.56 -23.57
CA GLN A 148 5.41 -15.55 -25.03
C GLN A 148 6.84 -15.72 -25.59
N GLY A 149 7.59 -16.69 -25.04
CA GLY A 149 8.98 -16.98 -25.44
C GLY A 149 10.02 -15.99 -24.87
N LYS A 150 9.62 -14.90 -24.24
CA LYS A 150 10.53 -13.91 -23.65
C LYS A 150 10.73 -14.17 -22.16
N LYS A 151 11.99 -14.22 -21.73
CA LYS A 151 12.35 -14.33 -20.31
C LYS A 151 11.92 -13.08 -19.56
N VAL A 152 11.17 -13.28 -18.50
CA VAL A 152 10.77 -12.24 -17.54
C VAL A 152 11.65 -12.36 -16.30
N ASP A 153 12.25 -11.24 -15.88
CA ASP A 153 12.95 -11.09 -14.60
C ASP A 153 12.75 -9.65 -14.14
N GLN A 154 11.69 -9.44 -13.37
CA GLN A 154 11.30 -8.12 -12.90
C GLN A 154 11.39 -8.04 -11.39
N THR A 155 11.76 -6.87 -10.89
CA THR A 155 11.76 -6.56 -9.47
C THR A 155 10.85 -5.37 -9.22
N SER A 156 10.04 -5.49 -8.17
CA SER A 156 9.25 -4.39 -7.61
C SER A 156 9.45 -4.32 -6.09
N TYR A 157 9.03 -3.21 -5.50
CA TYR A 157 9.03 -3.04 -4.05
C TYR A 157 7.63 -2.70 -3.59
N ALA A 158 7.19 -3.34 -2.51
CA ALA A 158 5.94 -3.05 -1.83
C ALA A 158 6.22 -2.70 -0.37
N ILE A 159 5.78 -1.51 0.07
CA ILE A 159 6.00 -1.03 1.43
C ILE A 159 4.65 -0.67 2.03
N TYR A 160 4.27 -1.40 3.07
CA TYR A 160 3.02 -1.22 3.80
C TYR A 160 3.29 -0.57 5.14
N GLN A 161 2.50 0.44 5.47
CA GLN A 161 2.56 1.16 6.73
C GLN A 161 1.15 1.44 7.22
N ARG A 162 0.95 1.47 8.53
CA ARG A 162 -0.34 1.85 9.10
C ARG A 162 -0.21 2.84 10.24
N LYS A 163 -1.25 3.66 10.42
CA LYS A 163 -1.46 4.47 11.61
C LYS A 163 -2.94 4.43 12.00
N GLY A 164 -3.23 3.88 13.17
CA GLY A 164 -4.62 3.59 13.56
C GLY A 164 -5.26 2.62 12.55
N ASP A 165 -6.38 3.04 11.99
CA ASP A 165 -7.15 2.28 11.00
C ASP A 165 -6.94 2.76 9.55
N VAL A 166 -5.84 3.47 9.31
CA VAL A 166 -5.39 3.83 7.97
C VAL A 166 -4.19 2.98 7.57
N LEU A 167 -4.26 2.35 6.42
CA LEU A 167 -3.17 1.64 5.75
C LEU A 167 -2.70 2.47 4.56
N SER A 168 -1.38 2.59 4.40
CA SER A 168 -0.78 3.04 3.14
C SER A 168 0.11 1.95 2.56
N GLY A 169 -0.11 1.64 1.29
CA GLY A 169 0.76 0.85 0.43
C GLY A 169 1.51 1.75 -0.55
N THR A 170 2.79 1.50 -0.72
CA THR A 170 3.63 2.17 -1.71
C THR A 170 4.31 1.10 -2.56
N TYR A 171 4.07 1.14 -3.87
CA TYR A 171 4.54 0.12 -4.81
C TYR A 171 5.38 0.78 -5.89
N SER A 172 6.64 0.37 -6.05
CA SER A 172 7.47 0.81 -7.16
C SER A 172 7.72 -0.32 -8.14
N PHE A 173 7.70 0.00 -9.42
CA PHE A 173 7.94 -0.93 -10.52
C PHE A 173 8.86 -0.28 -11.56
N GLY A 174 9.56 -1.10 -12.32
CA GLY A 174 10.48 -0.64 -13.36
C GLY A 174 11.80 -1.42 -13.37
N PRO A 175 12.89 -0.83 -13.90
CA PRO A 175 14.18 -1.49 -13.96
C PRO A 175 14.69 -1.86 -12.56
N ASN A 176 15.22 -3.09 -12.42
CA ASN A 176 15.80 -3.55 -11.16
C ASN A 176 17.13 -2.85 -10.86
N THR A 177 17.06 -1.69 -10.23
CA THR A 177 18.22 -0.86 -9.88
C THR A 177 18.22 -0.44 -8.43
N SER A 178 19.39 -0.09 -7.90
CA SER A 178 19.49 0.53 -6.56
C SER A 178 18.71 1.86 -6.47
N ALA A 179 18.55 2.55 -7.61
CA ALA A 179 17.75 3.76 -7.71
C ALA A 179 16.26 3.47 -7.45
N GLN A 180 15.74 2.34 -7.93
CA GLN A 180 14.36 1.93 -7.68
C GLN A 180 14.11 1.69 -6.19
N LEU A 181 15.02 1.03 -5.47
CA LEU A 181 14.88 0.84 -4.02
C LEU A 181 14.90 2.19 -3.27
N ARG A 182 15.87 3.06 -3.59
CA ARG A 182 15.93 4.40 -2.97
C ARG A 182 14.65 5.19 -3.21
N PHE A 183 14.13 5.13 -4.43
CA PHE A 183 12.88 5.79 -4.80
C PHE A 183 11.69 5.22 -4.02
N ALA A 184 11.55 3.89 -3.93
CA ALA A 184 10.49 3.24 -3.15
C ALA A 184 10.54 3.65 -1.67
N LEU A 185 11.73 3.68 -1.08
CA LEU A 185 11.92 4.07 0.32
C LEU A 185 11.61 5.56 0.54
N HIS A 186 12.05 6.45 -0.37
CA HIS A 186 11.71 7.87 -0.30
C HIS A 186 10.19 8.08 -0.33
N ALA A 187 9.51 7.51 -1.30
CA ALA A 187 8.05 7.61 -1.41
C ALA A 187 7.32 7.07 -0.16
N ALA A 188 7.82 5.96 0.40
CA ALA A 188 7.26 5.41 1.64
C ALA A 188 7.52 6.32 2.87
N GLN A 189 8.65 7.03 2.92
CA GLN A 189 8.94 8.01 3.97
C GLN A 189 7.99 9.21 3.89
N GLU A 190 7.75 9.74 2.69
CA GLU A 190 6.78 10.81 2.46
C GLU A 190 5.36 10.36 2.84
N SER A 191 4.97 9.14 2.46
CA SER A 191 3.70 8.56 2.89
C SER A 191 3.60 8.42 4.41
N ALA A 192 4.71 8.04 5.09
CA ALA A 192 4.75 7.99 6.55
C ALA A 192 4.56 9.37 7.19
N LEU A 193 5.10 10.43 6.58
CA LEU A 193 4.87 11.82 7.01
C LEU A 193 3.41 12.21 6.87
N ASN A 194 2.79 11.95 5.71
CA ASN A 194 1.37 12.21 5.50
C ASN A 194 0.49 11.50 6.55
N LEU A 195 0.77 10.23 6.84
CA LEU A 195 0.06 9.49 7.88
C LEU A 195 0.27 10.07 9.29
N ARG A 196 1.46 10.62 9.59
CA ARG A 196 1.70 11.28 10.89
C ARG A 196 0.93 12.60 10.99
N LEU A 197 0.97 13.43 9.96
CA LEU A 197 0.36 14.77 9.93
C LEU A 197 -1.17 14.71 9.84
N GLY A 198 -1.75 13.78 9.09
CA GLY A 198 -3.19 13.65 8.91
C GLY A 198 -3.96 13.38 10.21
N ARG A 199 -3.28 12.98 11.30
CA ARG A 199 -3.87 12.88 12.63
C ARG A 199 -3.88 14.22 13.40
N ALA A 200 -2.97 15.13 13.05
CA ALA A 200 -2.90 16.44 13.69
C ALA A 200 -4.05 17.37 13.24
N ALA A 201 -4.58 17.20 12.03
CA ALA A 201 -5.68 17.99 11.50
C ALA A 201 -7.07 17.59 12.02
N GLY A 202 -7.21 16.40 12.64
CA GLY A 202 -8.47 15.91 13.21
C GLY A 202 -8.59 16.05 14.74
N GLY A 203 -7.53 16.49 15.41
CA GLY A 203 -7.52 16.78 16.84
C GLY A 203 -7.80 18.26 17.08
N GLY A 204 -9.08 18.64 17.04
CA GLY A 204 -9.48 19.94 17.58
C GLY A 204 -9.10 20.02 19.07
N PRO A 205 -8.79 21.23 19.60
CA PRO A 205 -8.46 21.38 20.99
C PRO A 205 -9.64 20.92 21.84
N THR A 206 -9.37 19.99 22.75
CA THR A 206 -10.27 19.73 23.85
C THR A 206 -10.23 20.96 24.75
N ALA A 207 -11.28 21.77 24.69
CA ALA A 207 -11.57 22.79 25.70
C ALA A 207 -12.19 22.13 26.93
#